data_85b1b6d1624bd798b7843c21d0679118
#
_entry.id   85b1b6d1624bd798b7843c21d0679118
#
_cell.length_a   1.000
_cell.length_b   1.000
_cell.length_c   1.000
_cell.angle_alpha   90.00
_cell.angle_beta   90.00
_cell.angle_gamma   90.00
#
_symmetry.space_group_name_H-M   'P 1'
#
loop_
_entity.id
_entity.type
_entity.pdbx_description
1 polymer ?
#
loop_
_entity_poly.entity_id
_entity_poly.type
_entity_poly.pdbx_seq_one_letter_code
_entity_poly.pdbx_strand_id
1 'polypeptide(L)'
;MIHMPDAGNASKAIMKRGRRLVTAAAAACCALAMLAGCGSAGGASDAQATRDSAITVNGTEPIKGLIPSNTNDMAGWRIVSLIYDGLVTFDDSGNLEYVEAKSITPNKDATEYTITLKPDLRFSDGEKITASTYAKSWSFAANAANGQVGASTFATIKGYDELQNAKGDRNAQLSGLHVVNDTTLKVELNQPDSSFPYKVGDIAFLPISSKAIKDPETYGKKPIGNGPYKVKSWTVNEDLELEKDPSYNGPRKPKNNGIDFRVYQSLNAAYSDLLAGNLDVVDSIPTVALGSYRKERRAKAVNRQGPSFVSFTIPQSLEHFQGEEGRLRRAAISQAIDRNAIAKAIFRNTVTPATDFLAPVIKGHSTKLDTSGVLSYDAAKARDLWKRADAISPWSGSFRIAYGADSTDKEWVDATVNSIRNVLGIDAQSYPFSTSKELSSAINERKVGAAFKSGLQSDYPHPEGYLVQGYDSSQADGKGLNNGDYKSAEFDALIDKASAQPDLDKAVATYQEAQKVLLKDLPVIPLWYKNVTAAAGRHVNADFNYMGVPDYVNITKSH
;
A
#
# COMPACT_ATOMS: atom_id res chain seq x y z
N MET A 1 0.38 -34.66 -40.21
CA MET A 1 0.07 -34.57 -41.65
C MET A 1 -0.41 -33.20 -41.95
N ILE A 2 0.41 -32.50 -42.63
CA ILE A 2 0.32 -31.72 -43.87
C ILE A 2 -0.06 -30.28 -43.58
N HIS A 3 0.56 -29.22 -43.96
CA HIS A 3 1.80 -28.91 -44.73
C HIS A 3 1.98 -27.38 -44.62
N MET A 4 3.16 -26.91 -44.34
CA MET A 4 3.62 -25.58 -44.77
C MET A 4 3.76 -25.52 -46.30
N PRO A 5 3.78 -24.36 -46.94
CA PRO A 5 5.03 -23.90 -47.55
C PRO A 5 5.29 -22.40 -47.27
N ASP A 6 6.37 -22.12 -47.02
CA ASP A 6 7.68 -21.64 -47.37
C ASP A 6 7.75 -20.58 -48.47
N ALA A 7 8.46 -19.51 -48.08
CA ALA A 7 9.48 -18.73 -48.75
C ALA A 7 9.23 -18.04 -50.09
N GLY A 8 9.74 -16.85 -50.19
CA GLY A 8 10.46 -16.43 -51.36
C GLY A 8 10.48 -14.94 -51.66
N ASN A 9 11.47 -14.25 -51.15
CA ASN A 9 12.44 -13.42 -51.89
C ASN A 9 12.02 -12.69 -53.20
N ALA A 10 12.27 -11.39 -53.21
CA ALA A 10 13.12 -10.69 -54.20
C ALA A 10 12.93 -9.18 -53.96
N SER A 11 13.88 -8.47 -53.52
CA SER A 11 15.17 -8.11 -54.14
C SER A 11 15.13 -6.84 -55.01
N LYS A 12 15.74 -5.80 -54.49
CA LYS A 12 16.71 -4.89 -55.10
C LYS A 12 16.37 -4.04 -56.31
N ALA A 13 16.81 -2.83 -56.15
CA ALA A 13 17.40 -1.88 -57.10
C ALA A 13 16.41 -0.86 -57.69
N ILE A 14 16.66 0.42 -57.81
CA ILE A 14 17.85 1.11 -58.27
C ILE A 14 17.80 2.59 -57.88
N MET A 15 18.79 3.07 -57.23
CA MET A 15 19.60 4.25 -57.38
C MET A 15 19.42 5.08 -58.68
N LYS A 16 19.21 6.39 -58.64
CA LYS A 16 20.26 7.38 -58.97
C LYS A 16 19.71 8.81 -59.20
N ARG A 17 20.37 9.75 -58.53
CA ARG A 17 20.85 11.05 -59.04
C ARG A 17 19.91 12.15 -59.55
N GLY A 18 20.00 13.24 -58.89
CA GLY A 18 19.69 14.60 -59.41
C GLY A 18 20.18 15.68 -58.47
N ARG A 19 21.46 16.05 -58.60
CA ARG A 19 22.11 17.23 -58.02
C ARG A 19 21.74 18.46 -58.82
N ARG A 20 21.52 19.62 -58.17
CA ARG A 20 22.07 20.98 -58.44
C ARG A 20 21.03 22.00 -57.98
N LEU A 21 21.37 22.78 -56.94
CA LEU A 21 21.91 24.14 -56.97
C LEU A 21 20.95 25.16 -57.62
N VAL A 22 20.47 26.08 -56.82
CA VAL A 22 20.64 27.55 -57.02
C VAL A 22 20.35 28.26 -55.69
N THR A 23 21.29 28.82 -55.16
CA THR A 23 21.75 29.99 -54.44
C THR A 23 20.85 31.24 -54.46
N ALA A 24 20.69 31.80 -53.26
CA ALA A 24 20.92 33.20 -52.88
C ALA A 24 19.92 34.31 -53.26
N ALA A 25 19.78 35.14 -52.29
CA ALA A 25 19.34 36.55 -52.22
C ALA A 25 17.90 36.69 -51.64
N ALA A 26 17.61 37.50 -50.65
CA ALA A 26 18.26 38.70 -50.18
C ALA A 26 17.94 38.93 -48.71
N ALA A 27 18.94 39.40 -48.01
CA ALA A 27 18.79 40.11 -46.73
C ALA A 27 18.24 41.52 -46.98
N ALA A 28 17.69 42.08 -45.89
CA ALA A 28 17.37 43.48 -45.68
C ALA A 28 15.88 43.86 -45.77
N CYS A 29 15.29 43.93 -44.59
CA CYS A 29 14.55 45.10 -44.08
C CYS A 29 14.46 44.98 -42.57
N CYS A 30 15.53 45.43 -41.92
CA CYS A 30 15.51 45.78 -40.49
C CYS A 30 14.97 47.18 -40.32
N ALA A 31 14.31 47.35 -39.19
CA ALA A 31 14.13 48.58 -38.44
C ALA A 31 12.95 49.48 -38.78
N LEU A 32 12.26 49.80 -37.66
CA LEU A 32 11.32 50.86 -37.40
C LEU A 32 9.86 50.44 -37.34
N ALA A 33 9.49 49.99 -36.14
CA ALA A 33 8.26 50.38 -35.41
C ALA A 33 8.40 50.02 -33.94
N MET A 34 9.21 50.76 -33.19
CA MET A 34 8.95 50.95 -31.75
C MET A 34 7.94 52.07 -31.63
N LEU A 35 6.93 51.84 -30.88
CA LEU A 35 6.06 52.66 -30.05
C LEU A 35 4.57 52.41 -30.28
N ALA A 36 3.97 52.13 -29.11
CA ALA A 36 2.55 52.12 -28.81
C ALA A 36 1.85 50.76 -28.80
N GLY A 37 1.70 50.25 -27.60
CA GLY A 37 0.83 49.09 -27.27
C GLY A 37 1.00 48.61 -25.81
N CYS A 38 0.80 49.51 -24.84
CA CYS A 38 0.47 49.05 -23.47
C CYS A 38 -0.93 48.39 -23.54
N GLY A 39 -0.95 47.08 -23.25
CA GLY A 39 -2.21 46.39 -23.11
C GLY A 39 -2.02 44.89 -22.87
N SER A 40 -2.28 44.46 -21.62
CA SER A 40 -2.51 43.09 -21.16
C SER A 40 -1.37 42.07 -21.26
N ALA A 41 -0.40 42.23 -20.36
CA ALA A 41 0.51 41.14 -19.95
C ALA A 41 0.08 40.59 -18.57
N GLY A 42 -1.20 40.31 -18.37
CA GLY A 42 -1.76 39.81 -17.11
C GLY A 42 -2.08 38.30 -17.08
N GLY A 43 -2.15 37.65 -18.24
CA GLY A 43 -2.63 36.26 -18.30
C GLY A 43 -1.54 35.17 -18.38
N ALA A 44 -0.33 35.52 -18.84
CA ALA A 44 0.73 34.52 -18.99
C ALA A 44 1.64 34.41 -17.75
N SER A 45 1.79 35.51 -16.99
CA SER A 45 2.59 35.50 -15.77
C SER A 45 1.91 34.76 -14.61
N ASP A 46 0.58 34.85 -14.49
CA ASP A 46 -0.15 34.17 -13.43
C ASP A 46 -0.26 32.66 -13.68
N ALA A 47 -0.42 32.23 -14.93
CA ALA A 47 -0.44 30.82 -15.30
C ALA A 47 0.94 30.17 -15.14
N GLN A 48 2.02 30.89 -15.39
CA GLN A 48 3.40 30.41 -15.18
C GLN A 48 3.74 30.43 -13.69
N ALA A 49 3.41 31.47 -12.96
CA ALA A 49 3.63 31.56 -11.51
C ALA A 49 2.82 30.52 -10.73
N THR A 50 1.60 30.16 -11.19
CA THR A 50 0.80 29.07 -10.60
C THR A 50 1.36 27.69 -10.95
N ARG A 51 1.94 27.48 -12.13
CA ARG A 51 2.68 26.25 -12.47
C ARG A 51 3.95 26.09 -11.63
N ASP A 52 4.70 27.17 -11.42
CA ASP A 52 5.94 27.13 -10.63
C ASP A 52 5.70 26.86 -9.14
N SER A 53 4.46 27.01 -8.65
CA SER A 53 4.10 26.75 -7.26
C SER A 53 3.44 25.38 -7.01
N ALA A 54 3.04 24.65 -8.06
CA ALA A 54 2.58 23.26 -7.94
C ALA A 54 3.78 22.32 -7.72
N ILE A 55 3.57 21.26 -6.94
CA ILE A 55 4.56 20.22 -6.69
C ILE A 55 4.42 19.15 -7.76
N THR A 56 5.52 18.87 -8.48
CA THR A 56 5.56 17.82 -9.50
C THR A 56 6.03 16.50 -8.89
N VAL A 57 5.30 15.43 -9.14
CA VAL A 57 5.59 14.11 -8.58
C VAL A 57 5.46 13.02 -9.65
N ASN A 58 6.19 11.91 -9.48
CA ASN A 58 5.98 10.77 -10.36
C ASN A 58 4.63 10.10 -10.04
N GLY A 59 3.94 9.70 -11.09
CA GLY A 59 2.68 8.97 -11.03
C GLY A 59 2.62 7.84 -12.03
N THR A 60 1.56 7.06 -11.92
CA THR A 60 1.11 6.11 -12.93
C THR A 60 -0.35 6.40 -13.21
N GLU A 61 -0.87 5.97 -14.35
CA GLU A 61 -2.28 6.16 -14.70
C GLU A 61 -3.19 5.42 -13.72
N PRO A 62 -4.22 6.05 -13.12
CA PRO A 62 -5.26 5.36 -12.36
C PRO A 62 -5.98 4.32 -13.23
N ILE A 63 -6.16 3.10 -12.70
CA ILE A 63 -6.79 2.00 -13.45
C ILE A 63 -8.28 2.26 -13.69
N LYS A 64 -8.93 2.98 -12.76
CA LYS A 64 -10.37 3.26 -12.76
C LYS A 64 -10.65 4.73 -12.53
N GLY A 65 -11.93 5.11 -12.66
CA GLY A 65 -12.40 6.43 -12.24
C GLY A 65 -12.23 6.64 -10.72
N LEU A 66 -12.11 7.92 -10.33
CA LEU A 66 -11.76 8.35 -8.97
C LEU A 66 -12.98 8.30 -8.02
N ILE A 67 -13.62 7.14 -7.93
CA ILE A 67 -14.65 6.84 -6.92
C ILE A 67 -13.97 6.07 -5.77
N PRO A 68 -14.04 6.56 -4.53
CA PRO A 68 -13.33 5.97 -3.39
C PRO A 68 -13.49 4.47 -3.27
N SER A 69 -14.71 3.96 -3.22
CA SER A 69 -15.01 2.53 -3.10
C SER A 69 -14.71 1.69 -4.36
N ASN A 70 -14.38 2.33 -5.49
CA ASN A 70 -14.00 1.64 -6.74
C ASN A 70 -12.51 1.75 -7.08
N THR A 71 -11.72 2.28 -6.17
CA THR A 71 -10.28 2.50 -6.32
C THR A 71 -9.52 1.41 -5.57
N ASN A 72 -8.67 0.66 -6.27
CA ASN A 72 -7.85 -0.42 -5.70
C ASN A 72 -6.41 -0.44 -6.23
N ASP A 73 -5.97 0.67 -6.80
CA ASP A 73 -4.59 0.86 -7.25
C ASP A 73 -3.97 2.09 -6.57
N MET A 74 -2.64 2.10 -6.45
CA MET A 74 -1.92 3.15 -5.72
C MET A 74 -2.04 4.52 -6.39
N ALA A 75 -2.15 4.59 -7.72
CA ALA A 75 -2.29 5.87 -8.43
C ALA A 75 -3.63 6.52 -8.08
N GLY A 76 -4.73 5.79 -8.23
CA GLY A 76 -6.05 6.25 -7.83
C GLY A 76 -6.14 6.56 -6.34
N TRP A 77 -5.57 5.69 -5.48
CA TRP A 77 -5.55 5.89 -4.03
C TRP A 77 -4.93 7.23 -3.61
N ARG A 78 -3.78 7.59 -4.18
CA ARG A 78 -3.08 8.86 -3.91
C ARG A 78 -3.95 10.07 -4.23
N ILE A 79 -4.63 10.03 -5.37
CA ILE A 79 -5.46 11.14 -5.82
C ILE A 79 -6.75 11.21 -5.00
N VAL A 80 -7.43 10.08 -4.81
CA VAL A 80 -8.66 10.00 -4.00
C VAL A 80 -8.41 10.52 -2.59
N SER A 81 -7.30 10.13 -1.95
CA SER A 81 -6.93 10.60 -0.60
C SER A 81 -6.65 12.10 -0.50
N LEU A 82 -6.49 12.81 -1.63
CA LEU A 82 -6.28 14.26 -1.68
C LEU A 82 -7.54 15.04 -2.04
N ILE A 83 -8.44 14.45 -2.84
CA ILE A 83 -9.67 15.11 -3.26
C ILE A 83 -10.87 14.80 -2.34
N TYR A 84 -10.71 13.84 -1.42
CA TYR A 84 -11.72 13.52 -0.42
C TYR A 84 -11.14 13.60 0.99
N ASP A 85 -11.99 13.96 1.94
CA ASP A 85 -11.80 13.79 3.38
C ASP A 85 -12.78 12.73 3.91
N GLY A 86 -12.35 11.99 4.93
CA GLY A 86 -13.17 11.02 5.63
C GLY A 86 -13.36 11.35 7.10
N LEU A 87 -13.87 10.39 7.86
CA LEU A 87 -14.07 10.53 9.30
C LEU A 87 -12.76 10.80 10.04
N VAL A 88 -11.71 10.08 9.63
CA VAL A 88 -10.38 10.10 10.25
C VAL A 88 -9.28 10.08 9.18
N THR A 89 -8.07 10.44 9.61
CA THR A 89 -6.81 10.25 8.92
C THR A 89 -5.77 9.73 9.92
N PHE A 90 -4.52 9.60 9.49
CA PHE A 90 -3.44 9.14 10.34
C PHE A 90 -2.23 10.08 10.20
N ASP A 91 -1.57 10.36 11.32
CA ASP A 91 -0.31 11.08 11.32
C ASP A 91 0.85 10.21 10.79
N ASP A 92 2.05 10.79 10.71
CA ASP A 92 3.27 10.10 10.23
C ASP A 92 3.69 8.90 11.09
N SER A 93 3.16 8.80 12.30
CA SER A 93 3.39 7.71 13.26
C SER A 93 2.25 6.69 13.29
N GLY A 94 1.22 6.86 12.43
CA GLY A 94 0.06 6.00 12.38
C GLY A 94 -0.95 6.24 13.52
N ASN A 95 -0.88 7.37 14.22
CA ASN A 95 -1.90 7.73 15.20
C ASN A 95 -3.14 8.27 14.50
N LEU A 96 -4.32 7.90 15.03
CA LEU A 96 -5.60 8.31 14.48
C LEU A 96 -5.89 9.79 14.77
N GLU A 97 -6.26 10.53 13.72
CA GLU A 97 -6.67 11.93 13.78
C GLU A 97 -8.09 12.12 13.22
N TYR A 98 -8.94 12.84 13.96
CA TYR A 98 -10.32 13.13 13.53
C TYR A 98 -10.37 14.28 12.51
N VAL A 99 -10.88 13.98 11.30
CA VAL A 99 -11.05 14.95 10.20
C VAL A 99 -12.49 15.44 10.15
N GLU A 100 -13.44 14.64 9.67
CA GLU A 100 -14.86 14.97 9.65
C GLU A 100 -15.62 14.47 10.88
N ALA A 101 -15.14 13.40 11.52
CA ALA A 101 -15.68 13.01 12.80
C ALA A 101 -15.26 13.98 13.91
N LYS A 102 -16.17 14.25 14.84
CA LYS A 102 -15.89 14.85 16.14
C LYS A 102 -15.51 13.76 17.14
N SER A 103 -16.13 12.59 17.04
CA SER A 103 -15.84 11.42 17.87
C SER A 103 -16.36 10.15 17.22
N ILE A 104 -15.70 9.02 17.51
CA ILE A 104 -16.15 7.65 17.21
C ILE A 104 -16.06 6.89 18.53
N THR A 105 -17.21 6.56 19.12
CA THR A 105 -17.28 6.01 20.48
C THR A 105 -17.90 4.62 20.45
N PRO A 106 -17.18 3.58 20.92
CA PRO A 106 -17.72 2.22 21.03
C PRO A 106 -18.72 2.07 22.17
N ASN A 107 -19.58 1.06 22.07
CA ASN A 107 -20.25 0.48 23.23
C ASN A 107 -19.25 -0.35 24.07
N LYS A 108 -19.74 -1.02 25.09
CA LYS A 108 -18.91 -1.70 26.11
C LYS A 108 -18.09 -2.87 25.54
N ASP A 109 -18.50 -3.50 24.44
CA ASP A 109 -17.91 -4.69 23.85
C ASP A 109 -17.49 -4.50 22.37
N ALA A 110 -17.42 -3.24 21.92
CA ALA A 110 -16.99 -2.84 20.57
C ALA A 110 -17.84 -3.48 19.43
N THR A 111 -19.11 -3.74 19.67
CA THR A 111 -20.07 -4.24 18.68
C THR A 111 -20.95 -3.15 18.07
N GLU A 112 -21.02 -1.98 18.69
CA GLU A 112 -21.72 -0.79 18.18
C GLU A 112 -20.83 0.44 18.36
N TYR A 113 -20.82 1.31 17.34
CA TYR A 113 -20.12 2.58 17.37
C TYR A 113 -21.07 3.74 17.14
N THR A 114 -20.95 4.79 17.95
CA THR A 114 -21.61 6.07 17.71
C THR A 114 -20.61 7.04 17.10
N ILE A 115 -20.84 7.42 15.85
CA ILE A 115 -20.07 8.42 15.12
C ILE A 115 -20.78 9.76 15.21
N THR A 116 -20.09 10.78 15.73
CA THR A 116 -20.57 12.15 15.73
C THR A 116 -19.76 12.96 14.73
N LEU A 117 -20.39 13.57 13.74
CA LEU A 117 -19.77 14.44 12.73
C LEU A 117 -19.55 15.85 13.26
N LYS A 118 -18.54 16.55 12.73
CA LYS A 118 -18.40 18.00 12.85
C LYS A 118 -19.56 18.68 12.09
N PRO A 119 -19.95 19.90 12.47
CA PRO A 119 -21.01 20.63 11.78
C PRO A 119 -20.53 21.18 10.42
N ASP A 120 -21.49 21.52 9.56
CA ASP A 120 -21.30 22.29 8.32
C ASP A 120 -20.35 21.68 7.27
N LEU A 121 -20.20 20.35 7.28
CA LEU A 121 -19.44 19.62 6.27
C LEU A 121 -20.11 19.72 4.90
N ARG A 122 -19.31 19.92 3.84
CA ARG A 122 -19.80 20.06 2.46
C ARG A 122 -18.83 19.48 1.44
N PHE A 123 -19.40 19.01 0.36
CA PHE A 123 -18.67 18.79 -0.89
C PHE A 123 -18.33 20.12 -1.58
N SER A 124 -17.38 20.07 -2.52
CA SER A 124 -16.91 21.24 -3.30
C SER A 124 -18.01 21.93 -4.13
N ASP A 125 -19.12 21.25 -4.41
CA ASP A 125 -20.28 21.81 -5.09
C ASP A 125 -21.35 22.38 -4.13
N GLY A 126 -21.09 22.37 -2.82
CA GLY A 126 -21.96 22.89 -1.77
C GLY A 126 -22.98 21.89 -1.21
N GLU A 127 -23.09 20.65 -1.74
CA GLU A 127 -23.94 19.61 -1.16
C GLU A 127 -23.47 19.31 0.27
N LYS A 128 -24.42 19.23 1.23
CA LYS A 128 -24.09 18.95 2.64
C LYS A 128 -23.69 17.50 2.83
N ILE A 129 -22.68 17.29 3.68
CA ILE A 129 -22.28 15.98 4.18
C ILE A 129 -22.92 15.77 5.55
N THR A 130 -23.69 14.70 5.68
CA THR A 130 -24.44 14.33 6.89
C THR A 130 -24.25 12.87 7.23
N ALA A 131 -24.75 12.42 8.37
CA ALA A 131 -24.81 10.99 8.74
C ALA A 131 -25.52 10.16 7.65
N SER A 132 -26.55 10.72 7.00
CA SER A 132 -27.24 10.08 5.86
C SER A 132 -26.33 9.95 4.63
N THR A 133 -25.43 10.92 4.39
CA THR A 133 -24.44 10.84 3.31
C THR A 133 -23.53 9.65 3.51
N TYR A 134 -22.96 9.48 4.71
CA TYR A 134 -22.14 8.33 5.06
C TYR A 134 -22.88 7.00 4.94
N ALA A 135 -24.08 6.90 5.51
CA ALA A 135 -24.88 5.69 5.44
C ALA A 135 -25.18 5.27 3.99
N LYS A 136 -25.51 6.22 3.11
CA LYS A 136 -25.76 5.97 1.68
C LYS A 136 -24.49 5.60 0.93
N SER A 137 -23.36 6.28 1.19
CA SER A 137 -22.07 6.01 0.56
C SER A 137 -21.57 4.59 0.89
N TRP A 138 -21.64 4.21 2.16
CA TRP A 138 -21.21 2.89 2.62
C TRP A 138 -22.12 1.77 2.11
N SER A 139 -23.44 2.00 2.11
CA SER A 139 -24.37 1.03 1.55
C SER A 139 -24.22 0.88 0.03
N PHE A 140 -23.98 1.98 -0.69
CA PHE A 140 -23.64 1.94 -2.12
C PHE A 140 -22.37 1.11 -2.37
N ALA A 141 -21.34 1.34 -1.56
CA ALA A 141 -20.06 0.65 -1.66
C ALA A 141 -20.16 -0.86 -1.34
N ALA A 142 -20.87 -1.21 -0.27
CA ALA A 142 -21.05 -2.59 0.20
C ALA A 142 -21.91 -3.45 -0.72
N ASN A 143 -22.82 -2.84 -1.48
CA ASN A 143 -23.83 -3.54 -2.26
C ASN A 143 -23.25 -4.11 -3.57
N ALA A 144 -23.21 -5.44 -3.68
CA ALA A 144 -22.67 -6.17 -4.84
C ALA A 144 -23.33 -5.76 -6.16
N ALA A 145 -24.59 -5.32 -6.16
CA ALA A 145 -25.28 -4.84 -7.37
C ALA A 145 -24.67 -3.55 -7.93
N ASN A 146 -23.85 -2.81 -7.17
CA ASN A 146 -23.14 -1.61 -7.59
C ASN A 146 -21.72 -1.90 -8.11
N GLY A 147 -21.20 -3.13 -7.93
CA GLY A 147 -19.94 -3.58 -8.52
C GLY A 147 -18.69 -2.83 -8.02
N GLN A 148 -18.69 -2.35 -6.78
CA GLN A 148 -17.56 -1.62 -6.20
C GLN A 148 -16.48 -2.61 -5.73
N VAL A 149 -15.23 -2.35 -6.10
CA VAL A 149 -14.11 -3.27 -5.76
C VAL A 149 -13.78 -3.30 -4.27
N GLY A 150 -14.06 -2.22 -3.55
CA GLY A 150 -13.90 -2.11 -2.10
C GLY A 150 -15.07 -2.66 -1.28
N ALA A 151 -16.05 -3.37 -1.88
CA ALA A 151 -17.24 -3.82 -1.18
C ALA A 151 -16.92 -4.67 0.07
N SER A 152 -15.92 -5.55 0.01
CA SER A 152 -15.55 -6.44 1.11
C SER A 152 -15.02 -5.71 2.36
N THR A 153 -14.57 -4.46 2.23
CA THR A 153 -14.13 -3.63 3.36
C THR A 153 -15.26 -3.38 4.38
N PHE A 154 -16.52 -3.51 3.95
CA PHE A 154 -17.71 -3.33 4.79
C PHE A 154 -18.23 -4.63 5.41
N ALA A 155 -17.55 -5.76 5.24
CA ALA A 155 -18.03 -7.08 5.67
C ALA A 155 -18.27 -7.20 7.19
N THR A 156 -17.63 -6.36 8.00
CA THR A 156 -17.84 -6.33 9.45
C THR A 156 -19.13 -5.62 9.88
N ILE A 157 -19.77 -4.86 8.98
CA ILE A 157 -21.01 -4.12 9.27
C ILE A 157 -22.21 -5.05 9.06
N LYS A 158 -23.12 -5.06 10.02
CA LYS A 158 -24.35 -5.85 9.98
C LYS A 158 -25.18 -5.52 8.73
N GLY A 159 -25.68 -6.56 8.07
CA GLY A 159 -26.43 -6.42 6.82
C GLY A 159 -25.57 -6.50 5.56
N TYR A 160 -24.27 -6.75 5.69
CA TYR A 160 -23.39 -6.88 4.53
C TYR A 160 -23.77 -8.12 3.68
N ASP A 161 -23.95 -9.26 4.30
CA ASP A 161 -24.23 -10.53 3.59
C ASP A 161 -25.53 -10.47 2.78
N GLU A 162 -26.53 -9.75 3.27
CA GLU A 162 -27.82 -9.55 2.60
C GLU A 162 -27.69 -8.71 1.30
N LEU A 163 -26.62 -7.92 1.20
CA LEU A 163 -26.33 -7.08 0.04
C LEU A 163 -25.46 -7.78 -1.02
N GLN A 164 -25.05 -9.04 -0.83
CA GLN A 164 -24.13 -9.74 -1.74
C GLN A 164 -24.80 -10.38 -2.97
N ASN A 165 -26.01 -9.95 -3.32
CA ASN A 165 -26.67 -10.33 -4.55
C ASN A 165 -26.40 -9.30 -5.67
N ALA A 166 -25.55 -9.64 -6.64
CA ALA A 166 -25.20 -8.78 -7.76
C ALA A 166 -26.41 -8.38 -8.66
N LYS A 167 -27.53 -9.07 -8.54
CA LYS A 167 -28.82 -8.75 -9.22
C LYS A 167 -29.86 -8.16 -8.26
N GLY A 168 -29.44 -7.79 -7.05
CA GLY A 168 -30.30 -7.21 -6.02
C GLY A 168 -30.70 -5.76 -6.30
N ASP A 169 -31.42 -5.17 -5.36
CA ASP A 169 -31.75 -3.76 -5.40
C ASP A 169 -30.47 -2.92 -5.12
N ARG A 170 -30.07 -2.13 -6.10
CA ARG A 170 -28.88 -1.24 -6.03
C ARG A 170 -28.98 -0.19 -4.92
N ASN A 171 -30.19 0.12 -4.44
CA ASN A 171 -30.45 1.09 -3.38
C ASN A 171 -30.62 0.48 -2.00
N ALA A 172 -30.55 -0.86 -1.89
CA ALA A 172 -30.63 -1.52 -0.58
C ALA A 172 -29.50 -1.06 0.35
N GLN A 173 -29.83 -0.89 1.61
CA GLN A 173 -28.93 -0.31 2.62
C GLN A 173 -28.44 -1.38 3.59
N LEU A 174 -27.24 -1.16 4.14
CA LEU A 174 -26.72 -1.94 5.27
C LEU A 174 -27.65 -1.79 6.49
N SER A 175 -28.17 -2.89 7.02
CA SER A 175 -29.12 -2.86 8.14
C SER A 175 -28.48 -2.39 9.46
N GLY A 176 -27.15 -2.46 9.58
CA GLY A 176 -26.41 -1.96 10.74
C GLY A 176 -26.15 -0.44 10.75
N LEU A 177 -26.62 0.32 9.77
CA LEU A 177 -26.43 1.77 9.72
C LEU A 177 -27.69 2.51 10.15
N HIS A 178 -27.63 3.21 11.29
CA HIS A 178 -28.77 3.92 11.86
C HIS A 178 -28.49 5.43 11.93
N VAL A 179 -29.12 6.18 11.06
CA VAL A 179 -29.06 7.66 11.06
C VAL A 179 -29.93 8.19 12.19
N VAL A 180 -29.32 8.71 13.25
CA VAL A 180 -30.02 9.27 14.40
C VAL A 180 -30.48 10.70 14.12
N ASN A 181 -29.60 11.50 13.53
CA ASN A 181 -29.84 12.86 13.06
C ASN A 181 -28.75 13.24 12.03
N ASP A 182 -28.74 14.48 11.54
CA ASP A 182 -27.79 14.94 10.51
C ASP A 182 -26.32 14.75 10.86
N THR A 183 -25.97 14.75 12.13
CA THR A 183 -24.57 14.64 12.61
C THR A 183 -24.26 13.36 13.36
N THR A 184 -25.23 12.46 13.54
CA THR A 184 -25.03 11.24 14.37
C THR A 184 -25.42 9.99 13.60
N LEU A 185 -24.45 9.12 13.38
CA LEU A 185 -24.60 7.77 12.80
C LEU A 185 -24.23 6.72 13.84
N LYS A 186 -25.09 5.74 14.05
CA LYS A 186 -24.76 4.51 14.77
C LYS A 186 -24.46 3.40 13.78
N VAL A 187 -23.45 2.60 14.09
CA VAL A 187 -22.97 1.49 13.27
C VAL A 187 -22.95 0.23 14.10
N GLU A 188 -23.79 -0.74 13.77
CA GLU A 188 -23.77 -2.08 14.36
C GLU A 188 -22.85 -3.00 13.55
N LEU A 189 -21.98 -3.73 14.25
CA LEU A 189 -21.06 -4.71 13.68
C LEU A 189 -21.58 -6.15 13.89
N ASN A 190 -21.13 -7.06 13.03
CA ASN A 190 -21.45 -8.49 13.13
C ASN A 190 -20.75 -9.16 14.32
N GLN A 191 -19.62 -8.59 14.76
CA GLN A 191 -18.78 -9.09 15.85
C GLN A 191 -18.03 -7.94 16.51
N PRO A 192 -17.46 -8.12 17.70
CA PRO A 192 -16.60 -7.13 18.33
C PRO A 192 -15.41 -6.74 17.44
N ASP A 193 -15.16 -5.43 17.29
CA ASP A 193 -14.05 -4.94 16.48
C ASP A 193 -13.51 -3.60 17.01
N SER A 194 -12.54 -3.66 17.92
CA SER A 194 -11.87 -2.47 18.48
C SER A 194 -11.07 -1.68 17.45
N SER A 195 -10.76 -2.26 16.29
CA SER A 195 -10.03 -1.61 15.20
C SER A 195 -10.91 -0.76 14.29
N PHE A 196 -12.24 -0.82 14.45
CA PHE A 196 -13.20 -0.11 13.59
C PHE A 196 -12.90 1.39 13.42
N PRO A 197 -12.47 2.15 14.45
CA PRO A 197 -12.07 3.54 14.27
C PRO A 197 -10.89 3.75 13.30
N TYR A 198 -10.01 2.74 13.16
CA TYR A 198 -8.92 2.74 12.17
C TYR A 198 -9.41 2.32 10.79
N LYS A 199 -10.28 1.30 10.71
CA LYS A 199 -10.85 0.80 9.46
C LYS A 199 -11.59 1.89 8.68
N VAL A 200 -12.32 2.77 9.36
CA VAL A 200 -13.02 3.89 8.70
C VAL A 200 -12.10 4.98 8.14
N GLY A 201 -10.79 4.85 8.32
CA GLY A 201 -9.76 5.63 7.63
C GLY A 201 -9.37 5.09 6.25
N ASP A 202 -9.84 3.90 5.88
CA ASP A 202 -9.68 3.38 4.52
C ASP A 202 -10.49 4.21 3.51
N ILE A 203 -9.94 4.38 2.29
CA ILE A 203 -10.57 5.21 1.26
C ILE A 203 -11.96 4.72 0.86
N ALA A 204 -12.28 3.43 0.99
CA ALA A 204 -13.61 2.90 0.69
C ALA A 204 -14.71 3.52 1.57
N PHE A 205 -14.37 3.96 2.79
CA PHE A 205 -15.29 4.62 3.72
C PHE A 205 -15.49 6.12 3.48
N LEU A 206 -14.79 6.73 2.52
CA LEU A 206 -14.95 8.14 2.19
C LEU A 206 -16.36 8.43 1.67
N PRO A 207 -16.95 9.59 2.02
CA PRO A 207 -18.28 9.96 1.56
C PRO A 207 -18.24 10.33 0.06
N ILE A 208 -19.30 9.99 -0.66
CA ILE A 208 -19.51 10.43 -2.04
C ILE A 208 -20.81 11.20 -2.18
N SER A 209 -20.84 12.18 -3.09
CA SER A 209 -22.03 13.00 -3.33
C SER A 209 -23.21 12.18 -3.86
N SER A 210 -24.43 12.68 -3.67
CA SER A 210 -25.64 12.05 -4.21
C SER A 210 -25.59 11.93 -5.75
N LYS A 211 -24.90 12.84 -6.41
CA LYS A 211 -24.67 12.84 -7.86
C LYS A 211 -23.75 11.68 -8.26
N ALA A 212 -22.68 11.42 -7.50
CA ALA A 212 -21.75 10.32 -7.75
C ALA A 212 -22.41 8.95 -7.53
N ILE A 213 -23.28 8.80 -6.53
CA ILE A 213 -24.08 7.58 -6.34
C ILE A 213 -24.98 7.32 -7.55
N LYS A 214 -25.58 8.38 -8.10
CA LYS A 214 -26.50 8.28 -9.25
C LYS A 214 -25.79 7.96 -10.56
N ASP A 215 -24.60 8.51 -10.78
CA ASP A 215 -23.81 8.34 -12.01
C ASP A 215 -22.31 8.24 -11.69
N PRO A 216 -21.85 7.09 -11.16
CA PRO A 216 -20.48 6.90 -10.74
C PRO A 216 -19.47 6.93 -11.91
N GLU A 217 -19.91 6.64 -13.14
CA GLU A 217 -19.02 6.67 -14.30
C GLU A 217 -18.61 8.11 -14.67
N THR A 218 -19.58 9.00 -14.78
CA THR A 218 -19.32 10.42 -15.07
C THR A 218 -18.53 11.08 -13.94
N TYR A 219 -18.95 10.87 -12.68
CA TYR A 219 -18.30 11.50 -11.53
C TYR A 219 -16.97 10.83 -11.12
N GLY A 220 -16.68 9.65 -11.62
CA GLY A 220 -15.35 9.04 -11.52
C GLY A 220 -14.31 9.76 -12.38
N LYS A 221 -14.72 10.43 -13.47
CA LYS A 221 -13.82 11.24 -14.33
C LYS A 221 -13.77 12.71 -13.90
N LYS A 222 -14.81 13.21 -13.25
CA LYS A 222 -14.93 14.59 -12.73
C LYS A 222 -15.46 14.56 -11.30
N PRO A 223 -14.64 14.08 -10.34
CA PRO A 223 -15.10 13.86 -8.98
C PRO A 223 -15.50 15.17 -8.30
N ILE A 224 -16.57 15.08 -7.51
CA ILE A 224 -16.98 16.11 -6.56
C ILE A 224 -16.51 15.63 -5.20
N GLY A 225 -15.38 16.17 -4.76
CA GLY A 225 -14.77 15.82 -3.49
C GLY A 225 -15.11 16.82 -2.38
N ASN A 226 -14.56 16.57 -1.20
CA ASN A 226 -14.65 17.42 -0.01
C ASN A 226 -13.26 17.64 0.62
N GLY A 227 -12.19 17.20 -0.07
CA GLY A 227 -10.82 17.27 0.39
C GLY A 227 -10.09 18.57 0.05
N PRO A 228 -8.80 18.66 0.41
CA PRO A 228 -7.98 19.87 0.24
C PRO A 228 -7.69 20.26 -1.20
N TYR A 229 -7.84 19.32 -2.14
CA TYR A 229 -7.63 19.57 -3.57
C TYR A 229 -8.83 19.11 -4.40
N LYS A 230 -8.91 19.61 -5.62
CA LYS A 230 -9.83 19.17 -6.67
C LYS A 230 -9.08 18.90 -7.97
N VAL A 231 -9.62 18.05 -8.82
CA VAL A 231 -9.03 17.75 -10.13
C VAL A 231 -9.17 18.98 -11.02
N LYS A 232 -8.03 19.50 -11.48
CA LYS A 232 -7.93 20.61 -12.44
C LYS A 232 -7.98 20.07 -13.87
N SER A 233 -7.15 19.08 -14.18
CA SER A 233 -7.06 18.42 -15.49
C SER A 233 -6.62 16.97 -15.32
N TRP A 234 -7.01 16.13 -16.27
CA TRP A 234 -6.57 14.75 -16.37
C TRP A 234 -6.38 14.38 -17.83
N THR A 235 -5.13 14.30 -18.26
CA THR A 235 -4.72 13.86 -19.59
C THR A 235 -4.21 12.44 -19.48
N VAL A 236 -4.98 11.49 -20.02
CA VAL A 236 -4.70 10.05 -19.90
C VAL A 236 -3.29 9.71 -20.40
N ASN A 237 -2.51 8.99 -19.60
CA ASN A 237 -1.13 8.61 -19.82
C ASN A 237 -0.10 9.79 -19.91
N GLU A 238 -0.49 10.98 -19.56
CA GLU A 238 0.41 12.16 -19.53
C GLU A 238 0.52 12.71 -18.11
N ASP A 239 -0.54 13.32 -17.61
CA ASP A 239 -0.57 13.93 -16.28
C ASP A 239 -1.97 13.97 -15.66
N LEU A 240 -2.00 14.13 -14.34
CA LEU A 240 -3.19 14.49 -13.58
C LEU A 240 -2.83 15.65 -12.65
N GLU A 241 -3.37 16.83 -12.95
CA GLU A 241 -3.17 18.01 -12.13
C GLU A 241 -4.28 18.19 -11.09
N LEU A 242 -3.87 18.39 -9.85
CA LEU A 242 -4.74 18.85 -8.77
C LEU A 242 -4.45 20.31 -8.46
N GLU A 243 -5.50 21.09 -8.22
CA GLU A 243 -5.40 22.44 -7.69
C GLU A 243 -5.99 22.50 -6.29
N LYS A 244 -5.45 23.41 -5.47
CA LYS A 244 -5.98 23.69 -4.13
C LYS A 244 -7.45 24.07 -4.21
N ASP A 245 -8.30 23.45 -3.40
CA ASP A 245 -9.70 23.87 -3.29
C ASP A 245 -9.82 25.10 -2.36
N PRO A 246 -10.19 26.28 -2.88
CA PRO A 246 -10.33 27.48 -2.05
C PRO A 246 -11.52 27.42 -1.09
N SER A 247 -12.47 26.52 -1.30
CA SER A 247 -13.63 26.30 -0.42
C SER A 247 -13.33 25.34 0.74
N TYR A 248 -12.17 24.66 0.71
CA TYR A 248 -11.82 23.67 1.72
C TYR A 248 -11.61 24.30 3.12
N ASN A 249 -12.37 23.79 4.09
CA ASN A 249 -12.42 24.29 5.46
C ASN A 249 -11.88 23.31 6.49
N GLY A 250 -11.48 22.10 6.03
CA GLY A 250 -10.99 21.05 6.89
C GLY A 250 -9.58 21.30 7.47
N PRO A 251 -9.07 20.38 8.30
CA PRO A 251 -7.79 20.54 8.98
C PRO A 251 -6.57 20.37 8.06
N ARG A 252 -6.68 19.63 6.94
CA ARG A 252 -5.57 19.30 6.04
C ARG A 252 -5.28 20.42 5.03
N LYS A 253 -5.01 21.65 5.48
CA LYS A 253 -4.81 22.82 4.61
C LYS A 253 -3.51 22.72 3.81
N PRO A 254 -3.57 22.77 2.44
CA PRO A 254 -2.39 22.68 1.61
C PRO A 254 -1.40 23.82 1.85
N LYS A 255 -0.10 23.48 1.92
CA LYS A 255 1.02 24.42 1.96
C LYS A 255 1.56 24.77 0.56
N ASN A 256 1.02 24.14 -0.49
CA ASN A 256 1.33 24.40 -1.89
C ASN A 256 0.04 24.72 -2.66
N ASN A 257 0.15 25.08 -3.93
CA ASN A 257 -1.01 25.48 -4.74
C ASN A 257 -1.62 24.35 -5.57
N GLY A 258 -0.97 23.19 -5.61
CA GLY A 258 -1.43 22.03 -6.35
C GLY A 258 -0.38 20.94 -6.47
N ILE A 259 -0.79 19.81 -7.04
CA ILE A 259 0.07 18.65 -7.29
C ILE A 259 -0.09 18.27 -8.76
N ASP A 260 1.02 18.08 -9.45
CA ASP A 260 1.09 17.59 -10.82
C ASP A 260 1.66 16.16 -10.80
N PHE A 261 0.78 15.16 -10.94
CA PHE A 261 1.16 13.74 -11.07
C PHE A 261 1.52 13.44 -12.51
N ARG A 262 2.82 13.36 -12.81
CA ARG A 262 3.33 13.03 -14.14
C ARG A 262 3.42 11.52 -14.33
N VAL A 263 2.84 11.02 -15.41
CA VAL A 263 2.86 9.59 -15.71
C VAL A 263 4.19 9.20 -16.33
N TYR A 264 4.91 8.29 -15.68
CA TYR A 264 6.17 7.75 -16.16
C TYR A 264 6.04 6.26 -16.47
N GLN A 265 6.51 5.85 -17.65
CA GLN A 265 6.63 4.43 -18.03
C GLN A 265 7.81 3.73 -17.36
N SER A 266 8.73 4.49 -16.78
CA SER A 266 9.95 3.99 -16.15
C SER A 266 10.35 4.84 -14.95
N LEU A 267 10.52 4.19 -13.81
CA LEU A 267 11.03 4.84 -12.60
C LEU A 267 12.44 5.43 -12.79
N ASN A 268 13.25 4.83 -13.68
CA ASN A 268 14.55 5.40 -14.05
C ASN A 268 14.40 6.78 -14.71
N ALA A 269 13.40 6.96 -15.57
CA ALA A 269 13.12 8.24 -16.21
C ALA A 269 12.68 9.29 -15.18
N ALA A 270 11.76 8.94 -14.29
CA ALA A 270 11.31 9.81 -13.20
C ALA A 270 12.48 10.25 -12.30
N TYR A 271 13.36 9.31 -11.94
CA TYR A 271 14.54 9.62 -11.12
C TYR A 271 15.55 10.51 -11.87
N SER A 272 15.73 10.31 -13.18
CA SER A 272 16.57 11.18 -14.01
C SER A 272 16.02 12.61 -14.08
N ASP A 273 14.70 12.76 -14.22
CA ASP A 273 14.04 14.08 -14.23
C ASP A 273 14.13 14.77 -12.86
N LEU A 274 14.02 14.03 -11.74
CA LEU A 274 14.30 14.58 -10.42
C LEU A 274 15.74 15.16 -10.35
N LEU A 275 16.73 14.39 -10.83
CA LEU A 275 18.13 14.82 -10.81
C LEU A 275 18.43 15.98 -11.77
N ALA A 276 17.63 16.13 -12.82
CA ALA A 276 17.69 17.27 -13.75
C ALA A 276 16.95 18.52 -13.24
N GLY A 277 16.14 18.39 -12.15
CA GLY A 277 15.32 19.47 -11.61
C GLY A 277 13.96 19.64 -12.31
N ASN A 278 13.55 18.68 -13.14
CA ASN A 278 12.28 18.69 -13.85
C ASN A 278 11.14 18.04 -13.03
N LEU A 279 11.47 17.36 -11.93
CA LEU A 279 10.53 16.71 -11.02
C LEU A 279 10.90 17.06 -9.58
N ASP A 280 9.90 17.33 -8.72
CA ASP A 280 10.14 17.74 -7.34
C ASP A 280 10.32 16.55 -6.39
N VAL A 281 9.54 15.47 -6.59
CA VAL A 281 9.59 14.28 -5.70
C VAL A 281 9.47 13.00 -6.52
N VAL A 282 10.27 11.98 -6.17
CA VAL A 282 10.03 10.58 -6.54
C VAL A 282 9.77 9.77 -5.27
N ASP A 283 8.71 9.00 -5.29
CA ASP A 283 8.23 8.21 -4.15
C ASP A 283 8.88 6.83 -4.03
N SER A 284 9.70 6.48 -5.00
CA SER A 284 10.46 5.24 -5.01
C SER A 284 11.79 5.42 -5.74
N ILE A 285 12.83 4.71 -5.31
CA ILE A 285 14.15 4.75 -5.94
C ILE A 285 14.32 3.52 -6.85
N PRO A 286 14.72 3.72 -8.12
CA PRO A 286 14.97 2.59 -9.00
C PRO A 286 16.11 1.71 -8.49
N THR A 287 16.00 0.40 -8.68
CA THR A 287 16.95 -0.60 -8.15
C THR A 287 18.40 -0.28 -8.47
N VAL A 288 18.66 0.19 -9.69
CA VAL A 288 20.03 0.57 -10.15
C VAL A 288 20.62 1.73 -9.34
N ALA A 289 19.80 2.58 -8.74
CA ALA A 289 20.24 3.74 -7.97
C ALA A 289 20.32 3.47 -6.45
N LEU A 290 19.77 2.36 -5.94
CA LEU A 290 19.72 2.06 -4.49
C LEU A 290 21.10 2.10 -3.81
N GLY A 291 22.17 1.74 -4.53
CA GLY A 291 23.53 1.78 -4.00
C GLY A 291 24.12 3.19 -3.85
N SER A 292 23.61 4.18 -4.56
CA SER A 292 24.20 5.52 -4.70
C SER A 292 23.28 6.68 -4.31
N TYR A 293 21.97 6.53 -4.35
CA TYR A 293 21.01 7.65 -4.19
C TYR A 293 21.21 8.45 -2.89
N ARG A 294 21.61 7.79 -1.78
CA ARG A 294 21.90 8.46 -0.50
C ARG A 294 23.14 9.38 -0.54
N LYS A 295 23.99 9.23 -1.55
CA LYS A 295 25.18 10.06 -1.78
C LYS A 295 24.95 11.13 -2.85
N GLU A 296 23.77 11.12 -3.50
CA GLU A 296 23.42 12.08 -4.53
C GLU A 296 23.28 13.48 -3.94
N ARG A 297 23.98 14.45 -4.54
CA ARG A 297 24.00 15.82 -4.04
C ARG A 297 22.89 16.70 -4.62
N ARG A 298 22.27 16.28 -5.72
CA ARG A 298 21.21 17.01 -6.42
C ARG A 298 19.83 16.77 -5.83
N ALA A 299 19.71 15.78 -4.93
CA ALA A 299 18.45 15.43 -4.29
C ALA A 299 18.64 15.16 -2.78
N LYS A 300 17.57 15.24 -2.03
CA LYS A 300 17.47 14.82 -0.63
C LYS A 300 16.94 13.38 -0.60
N ALA A 301 17.77 12.44 -0.19
CA ALA A 301 17.40 11.02 -0.13
C ALA A 301 16.56 10.72 1.12
N VAL A 302 15.53 9.90 0.96
CA VAL A 302 14.71 9.34 2.05
C VAL A 302 15.00 7.85 2.17
N ASN A 303 15.28 7.39 3.40
CA ASN A 303 15.39 5.98 3.76
C ASN A 303 14.91 5.84 5.21
N ARG A 304 13.66 5.50 5.41
CA ARG A 304 13.04 5.35 6.72
C ARG A 304 12.21 4.08 6.80
N GLN A 305 11.91 3.63 8.00
CA GLN A 305 11.05 2.47 8.23
C GLN A 305 9.68 2.68 7.56
N GLY A 306 9.16 1.60 6.98
CA GLY A 306 7.87 1.57 6.28
C GLY A 306 6.95 0.48 6.80
N PRO A 307 5.73 0.36 6.25
CA PRO A 307 4.69 -0.54 6.76
C PRO A 307 4.81 -1.98 6.26
N SER A 308 5.61 -2.26 5.23
CA SER A 308 5.66 -3.60 4.64
C SER A 308 6.47 -4.57 5.49
N PHE A 309 5.85 -5.64 5.97
CA PHE A 309 6.46 -6.78 6.63
C PHE A 309 6.75 -7.89 5.61
N VAL A 310 7.97 -8.41 5.60
CA VAL A 310 8.42 -9.48 4.71
C VAL A 310 8.82 -10.70 5.52
N SER A 311 8.36 -11.86 5.07
CA SER A 311 8.58 -13.16 5.68
C SER A 311 8.62 -14.26 4.62
N PHE A 312 8.81 -15.48 5.04
CA PHE A 312 8.38 -16.65 4.29
C PHE A 312 7.54 -17.56 5.19
N THR A 313 6.52 -18.15 4.61
CA THR A 313 5.57 -19.05 5.28
C THR A 313 6.08 -20.48 5.20
N ILE A 314 5.98 -21.21 6.30
CA ILE A 314 6.18 -22.66 6.33
C ILE A 314 4.80 -23.29 6.60
N PRO A 315 4.13 -23.89 5.58
CA PRO A 315 2.81 -24.49 5.76
C PRO A 315 2.80 -25.53 6.88
N GLN A 316 1.72 -25.54 7.67
CA GLN A 316 1.55 -26.50 8.77
C GLN A 316 1.46 -27.96 8.28
N SER A 317 1.14 -28.15 6.99
CA SER A 317 1.02 -29.47 6.36
C SER A 317 2.36 -30.08 5.92
N LEU A 318 3.46 -29.30 5.91
CA LEU A 318 4.76 -29.83 5.49
C LEU A 318 5.29 -30.87 6.48
N GLU A 319 5.84 -31.95 5.92
CA GLU A 319 6.56 -32.96 6.67
C GLU A 319 7.69 -32.33 7.50
N HIS A 320 7.96 -32.81 8.71
CA HIS A 320 8.92 -32.27 9.66
C HIS A 320 8.59 -30.90 10.29
N PHE A 321 7.45 -30.26 9.92
CA PHE A 321 7.10 -28.95 10.45
C PHE A 321 5.83 -28.95 11.34
N GLN A 322 5.42 -30.11 11.84
CA GLN A 322 4.28 -30.27 12.73
C GLN A 322 4.73 -30.47 14.20
N GLY A 323 3.85 -30.12 15.14
CA GLY A 323 4.04 -30.33 16.57
C GLY A 323 5.35 -29.75 17.12
N GLU A 324 5.92 -30.43 18.12
CA GLU A 324 7.16 -29.97 18.78
C GLU A 324 8.39 -30.07 17.87
N GLU A 325 8.50 -31.10 17.00
CA GLU A 325 9.54 -31.17 15.98
C GLU A 325 9.52 -29.93 15.10
N GLY A 326 8.35 -29.61 14.54
CA GLY A 326 8.18 -28.45 13.65
C GLY A 326 8.53 -27.13 14.34
N ARG A 327 8.14 -26.95 15.60
CA ARG A 327 8.48 -25.78 16.40
C ARG A 327 10.00 -25.61 16.55
N LEU A 328 10.70 -26.67 16.88
CA LEU A 328 12.17 -26.68 16.99
C LEU A 328 12.84 -26.35 15.65
N ARG A 329 12.35 -26.95 14.54
CA ARG A 329 12.90 -26.70 13.19
C ARG A 329 12.67 -25.25 12.74
N ARG A 330 11.48 -24.68 12.92
CA ARG A 330 11.20 -23.29 12.58
C ARG A 330 12.08 -22.33 13.37
N ALA A 331 12.28 -22.59 14.67
CA ALA A 331 13.17 -21.80 15.51
C ALA A 331 14.65 -21.92 15.06
N ALA A 332 15.10 -23.13 14.73
CA ALA A 332 16.45 -23.36 14.20
C ALA A 332 16.67 -22.63 12.86
N ILE A 333 15.74 -22.73 11.93
CA ILE A 333 15.78 -22.02 10.64
C ILE A 333 15.83 -20.52 10.87
N SER A 334 14.99 -19.98 11.75
CA SER A 334 14.97 -18.54 12.05
C SER A 334 16.31 -18.03 12.57
N GLN A 335 16.94 -18.77 13.51
CA GLN A 335 18.23 -18.40 14.08
C GLN A 335 19.43 -18.70 13.17
N ALA A 336 19.25 -19.51 12.11
CA ALA A 336 20.26 -19.73 11.08
C ALA A 336 20.37 -18.60 10.06
N ILE A 337 19.44 -17.62 10.08
CA ILE A 337 19.39 -16.53 9.09
C ILE A 337 20.06 -15.27 9.64
N ASP A 338 21.20 -14.88 9.06
CA ASP A 338 21.83 -13.58 9.35
C ASP A 338 21.12 -12.45 8.60
N ARG A 339 20.04 -11.96 9.19
CA ARG A 339 19.21 -10.87 8.63
C ARG A 339 20.00 -9.58 8.41
N ASN A 340 20.95 -9.28 9.30
CA ASN A 340 21.79 -8.08 9.19
C ASN A 340 22.75 -8.15 8.00
N ALA A 341 23.42 -9.31 7.82
CA ALA A 341 24.30 -9.52 6.69
C ALA A 341 23.53 -9.44 5.36
N ILE A 342 22.34 -10.06 5.28
CA ILE A 342 21.49 -10.01 4.09
C ILE A 342 21.00 -8.57 3.82
N ALA A 343 20.51 -7.86 4.83
CA ALA A 343 20.07 -6.47 4.70
C ALA A 343 21.18 -5.57 4.17
N LYS A 344 22.41 -5.76 4.63
CA LYS A 344 23.57 -5.00 4.17
C LYS A 344 23.99 -5.38 2.75
N ALA A 345 24.14 -6.68 2.47
CA ALA A 345 24.71 -7.17 1.21
C ALA A 345 23.75 -7.02 0.03
N ILE A 346 22.49 -7.43 0.20
CA ILE A 346 21.49 -7.48 -0.86
C ILE A 346 20.75 -6.13 -0.94
N PHE A 347 20.22 -5.65 0.18
CA PHE A 347 19.34 -4.48 0.20
C PHE A 347 20.04 -3.15 0.45
N ARG A 348 21.38 -3.13 0.63
CA ARG A 348 22.11 -1.88 0.89
C ARG A 348 21.54 -1.07 2.08
N ASN A 349 21.00 -1.75 3.08
CA ASN A 349 20.29 -1.20 4.24
C ASN A 349 19.05 -0.37 3.85
N THR A 350 18.29 -0.81 2.86
CA THR A 350 16.94 -0.30 2.53
C THR A 350 15.83 -1.21 3.09
N VAL A 351 16.19 -2.08 4.00
CA VAL A 351 15.28 -2.86 4.85
C VAL A 351 15.79 -2.82 6.29
N THR A 352 14.89 -3.01 7.24
CA THR A 352 15.19 -3.11 8.67
C THR A 352 14.92 -4.56 9.12
N PRO A 353 15.87 -5.29 9.71
CA PRO A 353 15.65 -6.64 10.23
C PRO A 353 14.45 -6.70 11.17
N ALA A 354 13.61 -7.72 11.01
CA ALA A 354 12.40 -7.88 11.80
C ALA A 354 12.72 -8.26 13.26
N THR A 355 12.00 -7.66 14.19
CA THR A 355 12.10 -7.91 15.64
C THR A 355 10.80 -8.45 16.22
N ASP A 356 9.70 -8.37 15.47
CA ASP A 356 8.39 -8.92 15.77
C ASP A 356 7.55 -9.08 14.48
N PHE A 357 6.23 -9.26 14.59
CA PHE A 357 5.31 -9.49 13.48
C PHE A 357 4.64 -8.21 12.96
N LEU A 358 4.95 -7.05 13.51
CA LEU A 358 4.42 -5.74 13.09
C LEU A 358 5.52 -4.86 12.53
N ALA A 359 5.21 -4.10 11.49
CA ALA A 359 6.13 -3.08 10.99
C ALA A 359 6.34 -1.95 12.02
N PRO A 360 7.52 -1.30 12.07
CA PRO A 360 7.85 -0.31 13.09
C PRO A 360 6.93 0.91 13.16
N VAL A 361 6.24 1.22 12.08
CA VAL A 361 5.27 2.33 11.98
C VAL A 361 3.87 1.93 12.47
N ILE A 362 3.70 0.69 12.92
CA ILE A 362 2.42 0.18 13.41
C ILE A 362 2.40 0.20 14.93
N LYS A 363 1.35 0.77 15.51
CA LYS A 363 1.14 0.77 16.96
C LYS A 363 1.18 -0.66 17.50
N GLY A 364 1.94 -0.91 18.56
CA GLY A 364 2.14 -2.28 19.10
C GLY A 364 3.40 -2.97 18.61
N HIS A 365 4.13 -2.44 17.62
CA HIS A 365 5.49 -2.89 17.33
C HIS A 365 6.40 -2.76 18.55
N SER A 366 7.28 -3.73 18.77
CA SER A 366 8.24 -3.68 19.87
C SER A 366 9.49 -4.53 19.60
N THR A 367 10.63 -3.93 19.83
CA THR A 367 11.94 -4.64 19.76
C THR A 367 12.21 -5.51 20.99
N LYS A 368 11.27 -5.59 21.96
CA LYS A 368 11.45 -6.27 23.24
C LYS A 368 10.55 -7.50 23.43
N LEU A 369 9.70 -7.83 22.44
CA LEU A 369 8.78 -8.99 22.56
C LEU A 369 9.51 -10.31 22.42
N ASP A 370 10.54 -10.39 21.56
CA ASP A 370 11.36 -11.59 21.38
C ASP A 370 12.37 -11.75 22.52
N THR A 371 11.88 -12.20 23.67
CA THR A 371 12.74 -12.51 24.83
C THR A 371 13.57 -13.79 24.66
N SER A 372 13.21 -14.64 23.70
CA SER A 372 13.90 -15.89 23.38
C SER A 372 15.09 -15.69 22.45
N GLY A 373 15.14 -14.56 21.75
CA GLY A 373 16.10 -14.27 20.69
C GLY A 373 15.88 -15.12 19.44
N VAL A 374 14.66 -15.62 19.22
CA VAL A 374 14.36 -16.53 18.10
C VAL A 374 14.52 -15.86 16.74
N LEU A 375 14.41 -14.52 16.67
CA LEU A 375 14.64 -13.72 15.47
C LEU A 375 16.11 -13.27 15.31
N SER A 376 16.95 -13.48 16.34
CA SER A 376 18.36 -13.13 16.30
C SER A 376 19.17 -14.25 15.66
N TYR A 377 20.20 -13.90 14.88
CA TYR A 377 21.15 -14.87 14.33
C TYR A 377 21.98 -15.50 15.46
N ASP A 378 21.89 -16.81 15.59
CA ASP A 378 22.70 -17.62 16.52
C ASP A 378 22.93 -19.01 15.92
N ALA A 379 24.07 -19.17 15.24
CA ALA A 379 24.39 -20.40 14.55
C ALA A 379 24.58 -21.60 15.51
N ALA A 380 25.03 -21.38 16.77
CA ALA A 380 25.22 -22.46 17.74
C ALA A 380 23.88 -22.97 18.25
N LYS A 381 22.99 -22.05 18.63
CA LYS A 381 21.65 -22.36 19.10
C LYS A 381 20.78 -22.96 17.97
N ALA A 382 20.92 -22.47 16.73
CA ALA A 382 20.26 -23.05 15.57
C ALA A 382 20.60 -24.53 15.39
N ARG A 383 21.89 -24.89 15.47
CA ARG A 383 22.33 -26.29 15.39
C ARG A 383 21.85 -27.15 16.56
N ASP A 384 21.83 -26.61 17.78
CA ASP A 384 21.29 -27.32 18.94
C ASP A 384 19.81 -27.64 18.79
N LEU A 385 19.01 -26.62 18.40
CA LEU A 385 17.58 -26.80 18.14
C LEU A 385 17.31 -27.81 17.01
N TRP A 386 18.11 -27.78 15.94
CA TRP A 386 17.99 -28.72 14.83
C TRP A 386 18.29 -30.15 15.28
N LYS A 387 19.38 -30.37 16.05
CA LYS A 387 19.74 -31.66 16.63
C LYS A 387 18.64 -32.20 17.56
N ARG A 388 17.99 -31.32 18.33
CA ARG A 388 16.86 -31.71 19.20
C ARG A 388 15.64 -32.13 18.38
N ALA A 389 15.39 -31.47 17.26
CA ALA A 389 14.35 -31.87 16.34
C ALA A 389 14.65 -33.23 15.69
N ASP A 390 15.91 -33.48 15.28
CA ASP A 390 16.35 -34.75 14.73
C ASP A 390 16.23 -35.91 15.73
N ALA A 391 16.29 -35.65 17.02
CA ALA A 391 16.06 -36.66 18.06
C ALA A 391 14.57 -37.08 18.16
N ILE A 392 13.65 -36.23 17.68
CA ILE A 392 12.21 -36.56 17.57
C ILE A 392 11.97 -37.31 16.25
N SER A 393 12.44 -36.77 15.13
CA SER A 393 12.35 -37.38 13.81
C SER A 393 13.55 -36.93 12.97
N PRO A 394 14.41 -37.86 12.48
CA PRO A 394 15.56 -37.50 11.67
C PRO A 394 15.16 -36.74 10.40
N TRP A 395 15.89 -35.64 10.08
CA TRP A 395 15.64 -34.88 8.87
C TRP A 395 15.92 -35.71 7.61
N SER A 396 15.03 -35.56 6.62
CA SER A 396 15.19 -36.12 5.29
C SER A 396 14.74 -35.12 4.22
N GLY A 397 15.30 -35.23 3.02
CA GLY A 397 14.92 -34.37 1.89
C GLY A 397 15.60 -33.00 1.90
N SER A 398 14.98 -32.01 1.21
CA SER A 398 15.51 -30.67 1.05
C SER A 398 14.52 -29.61 1.57
N PHE A 399 15.05 -28.57 2.23
CA PHE A 399 14.27 -27.38 2.58
C PHE A 399 14.24 -26.41 1.39
N ARG A 400 13.05 -26.01 0.93
CA ARG A 400 12.92 -25.14 -0.23
C ARG A 400 12.08 -23.91 0.09
N ILE A 401 12.49 -22.73 -0.49
CA ILE A 401 11.70 -21.49 -0.42
C ILE A 401 11.27 -21.10 -1.83
N ALA A 402 9.96 -21.15 -2.07
CA ALA A 402 9.36 -20.79 -3.35
C ALA A 402 9.20 -19.27 -3.52
N TYR A 403 9.45 -18.79 -4.75
CA TYR A 403 9.28 -17.40 -5.16
C TYR A 403 8.94 -17.31 -6.67
N GLY A 404 8.40 -16.17 -7.13
CA GLY A 404 8.19 -15.93 -8.57
C GLY A 404 9.47 -15.44 -9.25
N ALA A 405 9.88 -16.10 -10.34
CA ALA A 405 11.10 -15.76 -11.07
C ALA A 405 11.04 -14.38 -11.78
N ASP A 406 9.83 -13.86 -12.00
CA ASP A 406 9.55 -12.52 -12.52
C ASP A 406 9.64 -11.42 -11.47
N SER A 407 9.92 -11.76 -10.21
CA SER A 407 10.07 -10.81 -9.09
C SER A 407 11.55 -10.49 -8.81
N THR A 408 11.79 -9.52 -7.92
CA THR A 408 13.13 -9.18 -7.42
C THR A 408 13.55 -10.04 -6.23
N ASP A 409 12.86 -11.16 -5.96
CA ASP A 409 13.03 -11.91 -4.71
C ASP A 409 14.21 -12.90 -4.76
N LYS A 410 14.70 -13.26 -5.96
CA LYS A 410 15.75 -14.27 -6.15
C LYS A 410 16.98 -14.08 -5.27
N GLU A 411 17.52 -12.86 -5.25
CA GLU A 411 18.79 -12.60 -4.56
C GLU A 411 18.70 -12.81 -3.04
N TRP A 412 17.61 -12.35 -2.43
CA TRP A 412 17.43 -12.52 -1.00
C TRP A 412 17.02 -13.96 -0.62
N VAL A 413 16.24 -14.65 -1.47
CA VAL A 413 15.90 -16.07 -1.27
C VAL A 413 17.18 -16.91 -1.32
N ASP A 414 18.03 -16.71 -2.33
CA ASP A 414 19.32 -17.40 -2.46
C ASP A 414 20.22 -17.13 -1.24
N ALA A 415 20.31 -15.89 -0.78
CA ALA A 415 21.08 -15.55 0.41
C ALA A 415 20.52 -16.22 1.67
N THR A 416 19.20 -16.29 1.81
CA THR A 416 18.52 -16.91 2.96
C THR A 416 18.74 -18.42 2.99
N VAL A 417 18.53 -19.14 1.87
CA VAL A 417 18.77 -20.58 1.82
C VAL A 417 20.25 -20.93 1.99
N ASN A 418 21.16 -20.09 1.49
CA ASN A 418 22.60 -20.25 1.72
C ASN A 418 22.96 -20.09 3.21
N SER A 419 22.37 -19.11 3.91
CA SER A 419 22.55 -18.95 5.36
C SER A 419 22.10 -20.22 6.12
N ILE A 420 20.90 -20.70 5.81
CA ILE A 420 20.32 -21.92 6.39
C ILE A 420 21.22 -23.14 6.11
N ARG A 421 21.62 -23.35 4.86
CA ARG A 421 22.50 -24.45 4.45
C ARG A 421 23.82 -24.44 5.20
N ASN A 422 24.48 -23.28 5.27
CA ASN A 422 25.80 -23.16 5.91
C ASN A 422 25.74 -23.35 7.41
N VAL A 423 24.66 -23.00 8.08
CA VAL A 423 24.52 -23.12 9.53
C VAL A 423 24.04 -24.51 9.92
N LEU A 424 23.01 -25.04 9.25
CA LEU A 424 22.38 -26.30 9.66
C LEU A 424 22.97 -27.53 8.97
N GLY A 425 23.75 -27.37 7.88
CA GLY A 425 24.35 -28.50 7.14
C GLY A 425 23.32 -29.30 6.34
N ILE A 426 22.14 -28.78 6.07
CA ILE A 426 21.07 -29.44 5.33
C ILE A 426 21.05 -29.00 3.87
N ASP A 427 20.42 -29.80 3.01
CA ASP A 427 20.10 -29.35 1.66
C ASP A 427 18.99 -28.30 1.71
N ALA A 428 19.34 -27.01 1.45
CA ALA A 428 18.42 -25.91 1.38
C ALA A 428 18.53 -25.21 0.03
N GLN A 429 17.41 -24.98 -0.67
CA GLN A 429 17.38 -24.53 -2.06
C GLN A 429 16.32 -23.44 -2.29
N SER A 430 16.59 -22.52 -3.23
CA SER A 430 15.59 -21.66 -3.82
C SER A 430 14.72 -22.45 -4.79
N TYR A 431 13.41 -22.15 -4.82
CA TYR A 431 12.43 -22.88 -5.65
C TYR A 431 11.63 -21.88 -6.52
N PRO A 432 12.13 -21.56 -7.74
CA PRO A 432 11.47 -20.61 -8.61
C PRO A 432 10.21 -21.20 -9.26
N PHE A 433 9.12 -20.45 -9.21
CA PHE A 433 7.97 -20.58 -10.12
C PHE A 433 8.18 -19.63 -11.29
N SER A 434 7.66 -19.94 -12.48
CA SER A 434 7.88 -19.12 -13.68
C SER A 434 7.40 -17.69 -13.48
N THR A 435 6.27 -17.51 -12.78
CA THR A 435 5.71 -16.20 -12.45
C THR A 435 5.19 -16.13 -11.02
N SER A 436 5.11 -14.90 -10.48
CA SER A 436 4.46 -14.61 -9.19
C SER A 436 2.97 -15.00 -9.20
N LYS A 437 2.32 -14.90 -10.36
CA LYS A 437 0.92 -15.32 -10.53
C LYS A 437 0.76 -16.85 -10.39
N GLU A 438 1.65 -17.61 -11.00
CA GLU A 438 1.66 -19.08 -10.88
C GLU A 438 1.91 -19.52 -9.44
N LEU A 439 2.87 -18.90 -8.75
CA LEU A 439 3.09 -19.13 -7.33
C LEU A 439 1.85 -18.81 -6.50
N SER A 440 1.21 -17.66 -6.73
CA SER A 440 -0.01 -17.27 -6.02
C SER A 440 -1.15 -18.27 -6.21
N SER A 441 -1.31 -18.79 -7.44
CA SER A 441 -2.29 -19.85 -7.72
C SER A 441 -1.96 -21.13 -6.95
N ALA A 442 -0.69 -21.57 -6.95
CA ALA A 442 -0.25 -22.75 -6.20
C ALA A 442 -0.42 -22.59 -4.67
N ILE A 443 -0.20 -21.39 -4.14
CA ILE A 443 -0.45 -21.05 -2.72
C ILE A 443 -1.94 -21.19 -2.41
N ASN A 444 -2.80 -20.57 -3.21
CA ASN A 444 -4.26 -20.61 -2.99
C ASN A 444 -4.80 -22.05 -3.09
N GLU A 445 -4.24 -22.86 -3.98
CA GLU A 445 -4.59 -24.27 -4.13
C GLU A 445 -3.88 -25.21 -3.13
N ARG A 446 -3.02 -24.69 -2.23
CA ARG A 446 -2.23 -25.47 -1.25
C ARG A 446 -1.31 -26.51 -1.91
N LYS A 447 -0.81 -26.22 -3.13
CA LYS A 447 0.00 -27.14 -3.96
C LYS A 447 1.49 -26.78 -4.06
N VAL A 448 1.99 -25.84 -3.27
CA VAL A 448 3.41 -25.41 -3.34
C VAL A 448 4.36 -26.53 -2.93
N GLY A 449 4.02 -27.30 -1.90
CA GLY A 449 4.86 -28.40 -1.38
C GLY A 449 6.24 -27.94 -0.86
N ALA A 450 6.35 -26.68 -0.45
CA ALA A 450 7.57 -26.05 0.05
C ALA A 450 7.19 -24.84 0.93
N ALA A 451 8.17 -24.26 1.66
CA ALA A 451 8.01 -22.93 2.18
C ALA A 451 7.94 -21.93 1.03
N PHE A 452 7.29 -20.79 1.22
CA PHE A 452 7.12 -19.80 0.15
C PHE A 452 7.24 -18.37 0.68
N LYS A 453 7.75 -17.48 -0.17
CA LYS A 453 7.80 -16.05 0.07
C LYS A 453 6.42 -15.52 0.47
N SER A 454 6.37 -14.74 1.54
CA SER A 454 5.17 -14.09 2.04
C SER A 454 5.46 -12.69 2.58
N GLY A 455 4.44 -11.99 2.99
CA GLY A 455 4.54 -10.68 3.62
C GLY A 455 3.16 -10.08 3.78
N LEU A 456 3.07 -9.05 4.60
CA LEU A 456 1.85 -8.34 4.90
C LEU A 456 2.09 -6.82 4.89
N GLN A 457 1.09 -6.10 4.47
CA GLN A 457 0.96 -4.66 4.64
C GLN A 457 -0.52 -4.36 4.82
N SER A 458 -0.88 -3.73 5.92
CA SER A 458 -2.26 -3.35 6.18
C SER A 458 -2.58 -2.00 5.55
N ASP A 459 -3.83 -1.79 5.18
CA ASP A 459 -4.34 -0.53 4.63
C ASP A 459 -4.53 0.54 5.72
N TYR A 460 -4.50 0.15 6.98
CA TYR A 460 -4.57 1.05 8.14
C TYR A 460 -3.53 0.66 9.21
N PRO A 461 -3.01 1.63 10.01
CA PRO A 461 -1.88 1.41 10.90
C PRO A 461 -2.30 0.77 12.24
N HIS A 462 -2.93 -0.39 12.20
CA HIS A 462 -3.39 -1.12 13.39
C HIS A 462 -2.89 -2.58 13.38
N PRO A 463 -2.55 -3.17 14.56
CA PRO A 463 -2.09 -4.55 14.66
C PRO A 463 -3.03 -5.58 14.05
N GLU A 464 -4.32 -5.35 14.13
CA GLU A 464 -5.36 -6.25 13.61
C GLU A 464 -5.13 -6.58 12.14
N GLY A 465 -4.84 -5.58 11.29
CA GLY A 465 -4.64 -5.77 9.87
C GLY A 465 -3.43 -6.65 9.51
N TYR A 466 -2.51 -6.90 10.45
CA TYR A 466 -1.40 -7.85 10.30
C TYR A 466 -1.72 -9.18 10.96
N LEU A 467 -2.19 -9.15 12.22
CA LEU A 467 -2.28 -10.34 13.06
C LEU A 467 -3.50 -11.19 12.73
N VAL A 468 -4.67 -10.56 12.56
CA VAL A 468 -5.89 -11.29 12.20
C VAL A 468 -5.80 -11.84 10.79
N GLN A 469 -5.51 -10.99 9.81
CA GLN A 469 -5.48 -11.40 8.41
C GLN A 469 -4.43 -12.47 8.13
N GLY A 470 -3.26 -12.40 8.79
CA GLY A 470 -2.14 -13.30 8.54
C GLY A 470 -2.17 -14.61 9.32
N TYR A 471 -2.82 -14.65 10.51
CA TYR A 471 -2.58 -15.76 11.44
C TYR A 471 -3.81 -16.27 12.19
N ASP A 472 -4.94 -15.56 12.18
CA ASP A 472 -6.17 -16.03 12.80
C ASP A 472 -6.69 -17.30 12.10
N SER A 473 -7.21 -18.27 12.86
CA SER A 473 -7.70 -19.53 12.33
C SER A 473 -8.89 -19.35 11.38
N SER A 474 -9.67 -18.27 11.51
CA SER A 474 -10.78 -17.93 10.61
C SER A 474 -10.31 -17.59 9.21
N GLN A 475 -9.04 -17.15 9.06
CA GLN A 475 -8.42 -16.78 7.79
C GLN A 475 -7.66 -17.93 7.11
N ALA A 476 -7.63 -19.12 7.76
CA ALA A 476 -7.02 -20.34 7.20
C ALA A 476 -7.95 -21.04 6.17
N ASP A 477 -7.47 -22.15 5.63
CA ASP A 477 -8.21 -23.02 4.72
C ASP A 477 -8.73 -22.29 3.46
N GLY A 478 -8.00 -21.30 2.97
CA GLY A 478 -8.36 -20.53 1.78
C GLY A 478 -9.40 -19.42 2.01
N LYS A 479 -9.75 -19.12 3.26
CA LYS A 479 -10.74 -18.08 3.61
C LYS A 479 -10.15 -16.67 3.65
N GLY A 480 -8.81 -16.55 3.76
CA GLY A 480 -8.11 -15.27 3.86
C GLY A 480 -6.62 -15.40 3.59
N LEU A 481 -5.79 -14.58 4.25
CA LEU A 481 -4.35 -14.48 4.00
C LEU A 481 -3.49 -15.41 4.88
N ASN A 482 -4.10 -16.21 5.77
CA ASN A 482 -3.39 -17.24 6.54
C ASN A 482 -3.07 -18.44 5.66
N ASN A 483 -2.17 -18.23 4.70
CA ASN A 483 -1.83 -19.21 3.66
C ASN A 483 -0.98 -20.39 4.15
N GLY A 484 -0.48 -20.34 5.39
CA GLY A 484 0.20 -21.44 6.05
C GLY A 484 -0.75 -22.39 6.78
N ASP A 485 -2.04 -22.03 6.83
CA ASP A 485 -3.11 -22.73 7.56
C ASP A 485 -2.77 -22.90 9.06
N TYR A 486 -2.09 -21.90 9.65
CA TYR A 486 -1.80 -21.86 11.08
C TYR A 486 -3.08 -21.79 11.89
N LYS A 487 -3.13 -22.59 12.94
CA LYS A 487 -4.27 -22.65 13.87
C LYS A 487 -3.75 -22.73 15.30
N SER A 488 -4.17 -21.81 16.15
CA SER A 488 -3.78 -21.76 17.55
C SER A 488 -4.92 -21.19 18.40
N ALA A 489 -5.56 -22.04 19.21
CA ALA A 489 -6.59 -21.59 20.12
C ALA A 489 -6.11 -20.55 21.14
N GLU A 490 -4.83 -20.59 21.54
CA GLU A 490 -4.22 -19.58 22.42
C GLU A 490 -4.13 -18.22 21.71
N PHE A 491 -3.70 -18.21 20.43
CA PHE A 491 -3.63 -17.01 19.62
C PHE A 491 -5.03 -16.44 19.35
N ASP A 492 -5.95 -17.27 18.86
CA ASP A 492 -7.31 -16.87 18.51
C ASP A 492 -8.03 -16.24 19.72
N ALA A 493 -7.92 -16.84 20.92
CA ALA A 493 -8.51 -16.30 22.15
C ALA A 493 -7.95 -14.91 22.52
N LEU A 494 -6.66 -14.64 22.23
CA LEU A 494 -6.06 -13.32 22.45
C LEU A 494 -6.55 -12.31 21.40
N ILE A 495 -6.74 -12.74 20.16
CA ILE A 495 -7.33 -11.91 19.09
C ILE A 495 -8.78 -11.53 19.46
N ASP A 496 -9.61 -12.50 19.84
CA ASP A 496 -11.00 -12.25 20.27
C ASP A 496 -11.04 -11.25 21.44
N LYS A 497 -10.17 -11.45 22.43
CA LYS A 497 -10.08 -10.56 23.60
C LYS A 497 -9.64 -9.15 23.19
N ALA A 498 -8.70 -9.00 22.26
CA ALA A 498 -8.26 -7.71 21.78
C ALA A 498 -9.37 -7.00 20.98
N SER A 499 -10.07 -7.74 20.12
CA SER A 499 -11.17 -7.22 19.29
C SER A 499 -12.36 -6.73 20.13
N ALA A 500 -12.63 -7.38 21.26
CA ALA A 500 -13.70 -6.98 22.17
C ALA A 500 -13.30 -5.87 23.16
N GLN A 501 -12.06 -5.37 23.11
CA GLN A 501 -11.55 -4.35 24.03
C GLN A 501 -11.79 -2.93 23.49
N PRO A 502 -12.73 -2.14 24.06
CA PRO A 502 -13.03 -0.79 23.56
C PRO A 502 -11.92 0.24 23.81
N ASP A 503 -11.02 -0.03 24.75
CA ASP A 503 -9.83 0.80 25.03
C ASP A 503 -8.71 0.36 24.07
N LEU A 504 -8.38 1.21 23.12
CA LEU A 504 -7.40 0.93 22.07
C LEU A 504 -5.99 0.59 22.61
N ASP A 505 -5.55 1.23 23.69
CA ASP A 505 -4.22 0.95 24.25
C ASP A 505 -4.18 -0.42 24.93
N LYS A 506 -5.27 -0.82 25.58
CA LYS A 506 -5.40 -2.17 26.15
C LYS A 506 -5.55 -3.22 25.06
N ALA A 507 -6.28 -2.93 23.97
CA ALA A 507 -6.35 -3.80 22.80
C ALA A 507 -4.96 -4.04 22.22
N VAL A 508 -4.18 -2.98 22.01
CA VAL A 508 -2.79 -3.06 21.51
C VAL A 508 -1.91 -3.90 22.44
N ALA A 509 -2.02 -3.74 23.76
CA ALA A 509 -1.28 -4.56 24.72
C ALA A 509 -1.66 -6.06 24.59
N THR A 510 -2.93 -6.37 24.33
CA THR A 510 -3.39 -7.75 24.12
C THR A 510 -2.88 -8.31 22.78
N TYR A 511 -2.83 -7.50 21.72
CA TYR A 511 -2.17 -7.88 20.46
C TYR A 511 -0.66 -8.14 20.63
N GLN A 512 0.02 -7.45 21.53
CA GLN A 512 1.42 -7.76 21.87
C GLN A 512 1.56 -9.13 22.55
N GLU A 513 0.62 -9.52 23.42
CA GLU A 513 0.61 -10.90 23.97
C GLU A 513 0.36 -11.95 22.87
N ALA A 514 -0.53 -11.68 21.92
CA ALA A 514 -0.73 -12.56 20.76
C ALA A 514 0.54 -12.71 19.91
N GLN A 515 1.34 -11.65 19.72
CA GLN A 515 2.63 -11.75 19.02
C GLN A 515 3.64 -12.66 19.75
N LYS A 516 3.60 -12.76 21.08
CA LYS A 516 4.48 -13.69 21.82
C LYS A 516 4.16 -15.14 21.49
N VAL A 517 2.88 -15.46 21.24
CA VAL A 517 2.47 -16.79 20.76
C VAL A 517 3.06 -17.05 19.37
N LEU A 518 2.98 -16.07 18.46
CA LEU A 518 3.58 -16.19 17.13
C LEU A 518 5.11 -16.32 17.18
N LEU A 519 5.79 -15.61 18.07
CA LEU A 519 7.24 -15.74 18.27
C LEU A 519 7.65 -17.13 18.78
N LYS A 520 6.81 -17.78 19.59
CA LYS A 520 6.99 -19.16 20.06
C LYS A 520 6.77 -20.17 18.93
N ASP A 521 5.73 -19.96 18.13
CA ASP A 521 5.27 -20.94 17.13
C ASP A 521 5.89 -20.74 15.73
N LEU A 522 6.23 -19.53 15.36
CA LEU A 522 6.80 -19.12 14.06
C LEU A 522 6.02 -19.70 12.85
N PRO A 523 4.73 -19.41 12.68
CA PRO A 523 3.97 -19.86 11.51
C PRO A 523 4.54 -19.34 10.20
N VAL A 524 5.17 -18.17 10.26
CA VAL A 524 6.05 -17.62 9.24
C VAL A 524 7.39 -17.27 9.88
N ILE A 525 8.44 -17.16 9.08
CA ILE A 525 9.73 -16.67 9.54
C ILE A 525 9.84 -15.18 9.21
N PRO A 526 9.75 -14.27 10.21
CA PRO A 526 9.97 -12.84 10.02
C PRO A 526 11.37 -12.58 9.47
N LEU A 527 11.48 -11.76 8.42
CA LEU A 527 12.78 -11.43 7.81
C LEU A 527 13.13 -9.96 8.05
N TRP A 528 12.35 -9.05 7.50
CA TRP A 528 12.59 -7.60 7.60
C TRP A 528 11.33 -6.79 7.30
N TYR A 529 11.43 -5.51 7.61
CA TYR A 529 10.47 -4.50 7.16
C TYR A 529 11.10 -3.73 6.00
N LYS A 530 10.33 -3.50 4.91
CA LYS A 530 10.80 -2.66 3.81
C LYS A 530 10.83 -1.21 4.26
N ASN A 531 11.95 -0.54 4.00
CA ASN A 531 12.01 0.90 4.20
C ASN A 531 11.35 1.65 3.03
N VAL A 532 10.81 2.81 3.33
CA VAL A 532 10.46 3.81 2.32
C VAL A 532 11.76 4.34 1.74
N THR A 533 11.94 4.17 0.44
CA THR A 533 13.09 4.72 -0.29
C THR A 533 12.57 5.70 -1.33
N ALA A 534 12.88 6.97 -1.15
CA ALA A 534 12.37 8.05 -1.99
C ALA A 534 13.41 9.16 -2.13
N ALA A 535 13.14 10.18 -2.94
CA ALA A 535 13.96 11.37 -3.01
C ALA A 535 13.14 12.61 -3.38
N ALA A 536 13.57 13.76 -2.87
CA ALA A 536 13.04 15.08 -3.22
C ALA A 536 14.14 15.99 -3.75
N GLY A 537 13.78 16.93 -4.62
CA GLY A 537 14.68 17.97 -5.10
C GLY A 537 15.30 18.78 -3.95
N ARG A 538 16.47 19.39 -4.14
CA ARG A 538 17.18 20.11 -3.06
C ARG A 538 16.38 21.26 -2.45
N HIS A 539 15.56 21.91 -3.26
CA HIS A 539 14.71 23.02 -2.85
C HIS A 539 13.31 22.59 -2.36
N VAL A 540 13.05 21.29 -2.35
CA VAL A 540 11.78 20.71 -1.92
C VAL A 540 11.91 20.20 -0.50
N ASN A 541 10.94 20.53 0.35
CA ASN A 541 10.77 19.93 1.66
C ASN A 541 9.57 18.98 1.61
N ALA A 542 9.85 17.68 1.62
CA ALA A 542 8.85 16.62 1.50
C ALA A 542 9.03 15.62 2.64
N ASP A 543 7.97 15.43 3.41
CA ASP A 543 7.82 14.34 4.35
C ASP A 543 6.97 13.22 3.73
N PHE A 544 6.95 12.06 4.37
CA PHE A 544 6.22 10.89 3.92
C PHE A 544 5.38 10.37 5.08
N ASN A 545 4.15 9.97 4.81
CA ASN A 545 3.26 9.42 5.82
C ASN A 545 3.68 7.98 6.24
N TYR A 546 2.94 7.37 7.18
CA TYR A 546 3.22 6.02 7.66
C TYR A 546 3.19 4.95 6.55
N MET A 547 2.40 5.15 5.48
CA MET A 547 2.35 4.26 4.30
C MET A 547 3.57 4.42 3.38
N GLY A 548 4.42 5.43 3.61
CA GLY A 548 5.54 5.74 2.74
C GLY A 548 5.17 6.54 1.50
N VAL A 549 3.98 7.11 1.49
CA VAL A 549 3.52 8.02 0.44
C VAL A 549 3.91 9.45 0.82
N PRO A 550 4.33 10.30 -0.14
CA PRO A 550 4.61 11.70 0.15
C PRO A 550 3.42 12.39 0.82
N ASP A 551 3.67 13.15 1.87
CA ASP A 551 2.65 13.99 2.50
C ASP A 551 2.40 15.23 1.64
N TYR A 552 1.68 15.02 0.55
CA TYR A 552 1.44 16.01 -0.50
C TYR A 552 0.94 17.35 -0.01
N VAL A 553 0.12 17.35 1.06
CA VAL A 553 -0.49 18.56 1.63
C VAL A 553 0.58 19.46 2.25
N ASN A 554 1.60 18.88 2.83
CA ASN A 554 2.66 19.57 3.55
C ASN A 554 3.92 19.85 2.72
N ILE A 555 4.03 19.31 1.49
CA ILE A 555 5.19 19.58 0.64
C ILE A 555 5.28 21.07 0.29
N THR A 556 6.49 21.61 0.44
CA THR A 556 6.82 22.98 0.05
C THR A 556 8.07 23.01 -0.81
N LYS A 557 8.21 23.99 -1.69
CA LYS A 557 9.46 24.27 -2.39
C LYS A 557 9.84 25.75 -2.23
N SER A 558 11.13 25.98 -2.01
CA SER A 558 11.72 27.32 -2.02
C SER A 558 12.22 27.64 -3.43
N HIS A 559 12.01 28.87 -3.86
CA HIS A 559 12.52 29.40 -5.12
C HIS A 559 14.02 29.69 -5.04
#